data_4fbf9a97c6be8866af837836137d214e
#
_entry.id   4fbf9a97c6be8866af837836137d214e
#
_cell.length_a   1.000
_cell.length_b   1.000
_cell.length_c   1.000
_cell.angle_alpha   90.00
_cell.angle_beta   90.00
_cell.angle_gamma   90.00
#
_symmetry.space_group_name_H-M   'P 1'
#
loop_
_entity.id
_entity.type
_entity.pdbx_description
1 polymer ?
#
loop_
_entity_poly.entity_id
_entity_poly.type
_entity_poly.pdbx_seq_one_letter_code
_entity_poly.pdbx_strand_id
1 'polypeptide(L)'
;MAGLSTIGITIGYKSGSSGSSYTDLPNLQSIPEIGGTPEKIDVTTLADTSKKYVDGVLDYGDLEFTFLFDADQTTSSYKILRGLQTAKTVNSYQLNFPDGTTFTFDALVSVRTNSGEVNGAITFTASFAMQSDVDVETPQE
;
A
#
# COMPACT_ATOMS: atom_id res chain seq x y z
N MET A 1 -16.36 -9.27 -18.28
CA MET A 1 -15.42 -8.20 -17.98
C MET A 1 -14.00 -8.74 -17.90
N ALA A 2 -13.11 -8.18 -18.67
CA ALA A 2 -11.71 -8.61 -18.64
C ALA A 2 -11.00 -7.98 -17.45
N GLY A 3 -9.86 -8.53 -17.12
CA GLY A 3 -9.02 -7.96 -16.07
C GLY A 3 -8.46 -6.61 -16.48
N LEU A 4 -8.00 -5.86 -15.47
CA LEU A 4 -7.45 -4.54 -15.71
C LEU A 4 -5.94 -4.61 -15.92
N SER A 5 -5.46 -3.73 -16.77
CA SER A 5 -4.02 -3.51 -16.91
C SER A 5 -3.50 -2.70 -15.73
N THR A 6 -2.22 -2.85 -15.42
CA THR A 6 -1.58 -2.02 -14.41
C THR A 6 -1.28 -0.60 -14.91
N ILE A 7 -1.51 -0.34 -16.19
CA ILE A 7 -1.32 0.99 -16.76
C ILE A 7 -2.35 1.94 -16.15
N GLY A 8 -1.87 3.05 -15.61
CA GLY A 8 -2.75 4.06 -15.02
C GLY A 8 -2.97 3.95 -13.54
N ILE A 9 -2.36 2.96 -12.89
CA ILE A 9 -2.42 2.86 -11.43
C ILE A 9 -1.54 3.94 -10.82
N THR A 10 -2.08 4.68 -9.86
CA THR A 10 -1.35 5.74 -9.18
C THR A 10 -1.50 5.59 -7.67
N ILE A 11 -0.53 6.09 -6.93
CA ILE A 11 -0.61 6.16 -5.48
C ILE A 11 -0.39 7.60 -5.05
N GLY A 12 -1.19 8.05 -4.09
CA GLY A 12 -1.06 9.39 -3.54
C GLY A 12 -0.94 9.34 -2.03
N TYR A 13 -0.54 10.45 -1.44
CA TYR A 13 -0.43 10.58 0.01
C TYR A 13 -1.07 11.88 0.45
N LYS A 14 -1.45 11.95 1.73
CA LYS A 14 -1.78 13.23 2.34
C LYS A 14 -1.11 13.30 3.70
N SER A 15 -0.71 14.49 4.06
CA SER A 15 0.02 14.73 5.29
C SER A 15 -0.96 14.63 6.46
N GLY A 16 -0.74 13.64 7.31
CA GLY A 16 -1.65 13.36 8.42
C GLY A 16 -2.99 12.85 7.93
N SER A 17 -3.95 12.78 8.82
CA SER A 17 -5.29 12.29 8.48
C SER A 17 -6.28 13.41 8.21
N SER A 18 -5.84 14.66 8.31
CA SER A 18 -6.73 15.81 8.23
C SER A 18 -6.69 16.52 6.88
N GLY A 19 -5.85 16.08 5.95
CA GLY A 19 -5.80 16.67 4.62
C GLY A 19 -7.05 16.37 3.82
N SER A 20 -7.37 17.24 2.88
CA SER A 20 -8.58 17.11 2.08
C SER A 20 -8.36 16.46 0.73
N SER A 21 -7.11 16.33 0.30
CA SER A 21 -6.81 15.75 -1.00
C SER A 21 -5.47 15.03 -0.96
N TYR A 22 -5.32 14.07 -1.87
CA TYR A 22 -4.09 13.31 -1.99
C TYR A 22 -3.21 13.92 -3.07
N THR A 23 -1.91 13.90 -2.83
CA THR A 23 -0.91 14.30 -3.81
C THR A 23 -0.30 13.05 -4.41
N ASP A 24 -0.34 12.95 -5.75
CA ASP A 24 0.20 11.77 -6.43
C ASP A 24 1.70 11.66 -6.26
N LEU A 25 2.16 10.42 -6.06
CA LEU A 25 3.58 10.11 -6.02
C LEU A 25 3.99 9.58 -7.38
N PRO A 26 4.91 10.26 -8.07
CA PRO A 26 5.30 9.85 -9.43
C PRO A 26 6.21 8.62 -9.43
N ASN A 27 6.34 8.03 -10.60
CA ASN A 27 7.31 6.96 -10.87
C ASN A 27 7.01 5.63 -10.19
N LEU A 28 5.74 5.36 -9.88
CA LEU A 28 5.35 4.06 -9.37
C LEU A 28 5.61 2.99 -10.42
N GLN A 29 6.34 1.94 -10.04
CA GLN A 29 6.73 0.89 -10.98
C GLN A 29 6.02 -0.43 -10.71
N SER A 30 5.81 -0.78 -9.45
CA SER A 30 5.09 -2.00 -9.13
C SER A 30 4.34 -1.87 -7.83
N ILE A 31 3.28 -2.66 -7.70
CA ILE A 31 2.46 -2.69 -6.49
C ILE A 31 2.53 -4.09 -5.88
N PRO A 32 2.35 -4.18 -4.55
CA PRO A 32 2.34 -5.47 -3.89
C PRO A 32 0.97 -6.13 -3.96
N GLU A 33 0.92 -7.35 -3.52
CA GLU A 33 -0.35 -8.00 -3.23
C GLU A 33 -0.97 -7.32 -2.01
N ILE A 34 -2.20 -6.90 -2.15
CA ILE A 34 -2.92 -6.22 -1.07
C ILE A 34 -4.06 -7.11 -0.61
N GLY A 35 -4.08 -7.37 0.67
CA GLY A 35 -5.07 -8.24 1.28
C GLY A 35 -4.37 -9.04 2.35
N GLY A 36 -5.11 -9.93 2.96
CA GLY A 36 -4.54 -10.78 3.96
C GLY A 36 -5.49 -11.91 4.27
N THR A 37 -4.99 -12.89 4.99
CA THR A 37 -5.81 -13.99 5.43
C THR A 37 -6.04 -13.85 6.93
N PRO A 38 -7.30 -13.78 7.37
CA PRO A 38 -7.56 -13.70 8.81
C PRO A 38 -7.04 -14.95 9.51
N GLU A 39 -6.55 -14.76 10.71
CA GLU A 39 -6.16 -15.89 11.56
C GLU A 39 -7.40 -16.70 11.90
N LYS A 40 -7.31 -18.02 11.78
CA LYS A 40 -8.42 -18.90 12.09
C LYS A 40 -8.39 -19.30 13.55
N ILE A 41 -9.52 -19.11 14.22
CA ILE A 41 -9.65 -19.51 15.62
C ILE A 41 -10.53 -20.74 15.65
N ASP A 42 -9.99 -21.81 16.22
CA ASP A 42 -10.68 -23.11 16.29
C ASP A 42 -11.75 -23.04 17.39
N VAL A 43 -13.01 -23.17 17.00
CA VAL A 43 -14.14 -23.16 17.93
C VAL A 43 -14.90 -24.48 17.88
N THR A 44 -14.23 -25.54 17.45
CA THR A 44 -14.82 -26.88 17.37
C THR A 44 -15.13 -27.41 18.77
N THR A 45 -16.30 -28.00 18.93
CA THR A 45 -16.70 -28.61 20.21
C THR A 45 -16.79 -30.12 20.05
N LEU A 46 -16.93 -30.83 21.18
CA LEU A 46 -17.05 -32.28 21.16
C LEU A 46 -18.33 -32.77 20.49
N ALA A 47 -19.32 -31.88 20.33
CA ALA A 47 -20.55 -32.22 19.65
C ALA A 47 -20.45 -32.11 18.12
N ASP A 48 -19.38 -31.50 17.64
CA ASP A 48 -19.20 -31.28 16.19
C ASP A 48 -18.60 -32.49 15.51
N THR A 49 -19.07 -32.76 14.30
CA THR A 49 -18.53 -33.84 13.47
C THR A 49 -17.46 -33.34 12.50
N SER A 50 -17.33 -32.01 12.37
CA SER A 50 -16.32 -31.39 11.53
C SER A 50 -15.77 -30.17 12.26
N LYS A 51 -14.57 -29.74 11.87
CA LYS A 51 -13.94 -28.58 12.50
C LYS A 51 -14.62 -27.30 12.08
N LYS A 52 -14.74 -26.39 13.01
CA LYS A 52 -15.32 -25.07 12.80
C LYS A 52 -14.33 -23.99 13.20
N TYR A 53 -14.27 -22.93 12.42
CA TYR A 53 -13.37 -21.83 12.65
C TYR A 53 -14.10 -20.51 12.58
N VAL A 54 -13.64 -19.54 13.36
CA VAL A 54 -14.05 -18.14 13.19
C VAL A 54 -12.80 -17.34 12.83
N ASP A 55 -13.02 -16.25 12.12
CA ASP A 55 -11.92 -15.39 11.69
C ASP A 55 -11.46 -14.52 12.85
N GLY A 56 -10.15 -14.43 13.02
CA GLY A 56 -9.55 -13.52 13.98
C GLY A 56 -9.16 -12.20 13.33
N VAL A 57 -8.16 -11.56 13.89
CA VAL A 57 -7.69 -10.28 13.40
C VAL A 57 -6.99 -10.47 12.06
N LEU A 58 -7.29 -9.59 11.11
CA LEU A 58 -6.67 -9.59 9.80
C LEU A 58 -5.35 -8.85 9.86
N ASP A 59 -4.30 -9.50 9.39
CA ASP A 59 -2.96 -8.91 9.35
C ASP A 59 -2.56 -8.67 7.90
N TYR A 60 -2.44 -7.40 7.52
CA TYR A 60 -2.02 -7.04 6.17
C TYR A 60 -0.51 -7.12 5.97
N GLY A 61 0.25 -7.20 7.06
CA GLY A 61 1.71 -7.14 6.96
C GLY A 61 2.18 -5.78 6.47
N ASP A 62 3.36 -5.77 5.88
CA ASP A 62 3.89 -4.55 5.28
C ASP A 62 3.62 -4.57 3.79
N LEU A 63 3.15 -3.44 3.27
CA LEU A 63 2.93 -3.28 1.83
C LEU A 63 4.16 -2.62 1.22
N GLU A 64 4.74 -3.26 0.23
CA GLU A 64 5.96 -2.76 -0.41
C GLU A 64 5.68 -2.35 -1.84
N PHE A 65 5.93 -1.08 -2.13
CA PHE A 65 5.75 -0.51 -3.46
C PHE A 65 7.10 -0.17 -4.03
N THR A 66 7.31 -0.44 -5.31
CA THR A 66 8.56 -0.13 -5.98
C THR A 66 8.38 1.07 -6.89
N PHE A 67 9.28 2.03 -6.78
CA PHE A 67 9.28 3.25 -7.57
C PHE A 67 10.62 3.40 -8.29
N LEU A 68 10.61 4.08 -9.41
CA LEU A 68 11.86 4.50 -10.04
C LEU A 68 12.49 5.61 -9.19
N PHE A 69 13.80 5.48 -8.97
CA PHE A 69 14.51 6.47 -8.18
C PHE A 69 14.69 7.74 -9.01
N ASP A 70 14.30 8.86 -8.44
CA ASP A 70 14.46 10.16 -9.04
C ASP A 70 14.83 11.13 -7.92
N ALA A 71 16.03 11.66 -7.96
CA ALA A 71 16.52 12.59 -6.95
C ALA A 71 16.16 14.04 -7.30
N ASP A 72 15.31 14.23 -8.28
CA ASP A 72 14.90 15.56 -8.67
C ASP A 72 14.18 16.26 -7.51
N GLN A 73 14.21 17.50 -7.57
CA GLN A 73 13.81 18.54 -6.63
C GLN A 73 12.79 18.14 -5.55
N THR A 74 11.62 18.74 -5.62
CA THR A 74 10.64 18.65 -4.54
C THR A 74 9.53 17.66 -4.83
N THR A 75 9.46 17.16 -6.06
CA THR A 75 8.34 16.32 -6.49
C THR A 75 8.68 14.83 -6.60
N SER A 76 9.93 14.45 -6.33
CA SER A 76 10.29 13.06 -6.45
C SER A 76 9.70 12.25 -5.31
N SER A 77 9.21 11.06 -5.65
CA SER A 77 8.63 10.16 -4.65
C SER A 77 9.63 9.83 -3.56
N TYR A 78 10.90 9.63 -3.93
CA TYR A 78 11.92 9.29 -2.95
C TYR A 78 12.07 10.37 -1.89
N LYS A 79 12.16 11.64 -2.33
CA LYS A 79 12.33 12.73 -1.37
C LYS A 79 11.12 12.92 -0.49
N ILE A 80 9.93 12.81 -1.07
CA ILE A 80 8.69 12.94 -0.32
C ILE A 80 8.58 11.85 0.73
N LEU A 81 8.76 10.60 0.33
CA LEU A 81 8.59 9.47 1.25
C LEU A 81 9.69 9.44 2.30
N ARG A 82 10.92 9.81 1.93
CA ARG A 82 11.98 9.88 2.92
C ARG A 82 11.73 10.96 3.95
N GLY A 83 11.16 12.07 3.53
CA GLY A 83 10.76 13.12 4.48
C GLY A 83 9.70 12.62 5.45
N LEU A 84 8.73 11.87 4.97
CA LEU A 84 7.70 11.29 5.83
C LEU A 84 8.29 10.24 6.78
N GLN A 85 9.27 9.47 6.32
CA GLN A 85 9.96 8.52 7.19
C GLN A 85 10.71 9.24 8.31
N THR A 86 11.40 10.32 7.98
CA THR A 86 12.15 11.10 8.97
C THR A 86 11.22 11.73 10.00
N ALA A 87 10.04 12.17 9.56
CA ALA A 87 9.05 12.77 10.46
C ALA A 87 8.40 11.74 11.38
N LYS A 88 8.44 10.46 11.02
CA LYS A 88 7.89 9.36 11.81
C LYS A 88 6.40 9.55 12.14
N THR A 89 5.66 10.07 11.18
CA THR A 89 4.23 10.32 11.36
C THR A 89 3.42 9.33 10.56
N VAL A 90 2.24 8.98 11.08
CA VAL A 90 1.28 8.17 10.34
C VAL A 90 0.59 9.07 9.32
N ASN A 91 0.60 8.64 8.08
CA ASN A 91 -0.02 9.39 6.99
C ASN A 91 -0.98 8.49 6.24
N SER A 92 -1.93 9.11 5.55
CA SER A 92 -2.89 8.37 4.72
C SER A 92 -2.37 8.25 3.30
N TYR A 93 -2.60 7.10 2.71
CA TYR A 93 -2.19 6.80 1.33
C TYR A 93 -3.39 6.25 0.57
N GLN A 94 -3.45 6.56 -0.71
CA GLN A 94 -4.54 6.11 -1.56
C GLN A 94 -3.98 5.57 -2.86
N LEU A 95 -4.31 4.31 -3.15
CA LEU A 95 -3.96 3.66 -4.40
C LEU A 95 -5.16 3.74 -5.32
N ASN A 96 -4.96 4.31 -6.51
CA ASN A 96 -6.03 4.52 -7.47
C ASN A 96 -5.86 3.59 -8.66
N PHE A 97 -6.93 2.92 -9.03
CA PHE A 97 -6.94 2.02 -10.18
C PHE A 97 -7.64 2.73 -11.36
N PRO A 98 -7.33 2.32 -12.60
CA PRO A 98 -7.88 3.00 -13.77
C PRO A 98 -9.41 2.91 -13.91
N ASP A 99 -10.04 1.96 -13.23
CA ASP A 99 -11.50 1.84 -13.25
C ASP A 99 -12.19 2.69 -12.19
N GLY A 100 -11.43 3.41 -11.36
CA GLY A 100 -11.98 4.22 -10.29
C GLY A 100 -11.96 3.56 -8.92
N THR A 101 -11.56 2.30 -8.82
CA THR A 101 -11.41 1.64 -7.52
C THR A 101 -10.28 2.29 -6.75
N THR A 102 -10.48 2.51 -5.46
CA THR A 102 -9.45 3.10 -4.60
C THR A 102 -9.25 2.25 -3.35
N PHE A 103 -7.99 2.14 -2.94
CA PHE A 103 -7.59 1.49 -1.71
C PHE A 103 -6.95 2.54 -0.83
N THR A 104 -7.54 2.80 0.33
CA THR A 104 -7.07 3.84 1.24
C THR A 104 -6.62 3.21 2.56
N PHE A 105 -5.48 3.64 3.07
CA PHE A 105 -4.95 3.10 4.31
C PHE A 105 -4.04 4.12 5.00
N ASP A 106 -3.86 3.93 6.30
CA ASP A 106 -2.91 4.73 7.08
C ASP A 106 -1.70 3.87 7.41
N ALA A 107 -0.52 4.45 7.31
CA ALA A 107 0.70 3.69 7.49
C ALA A 107 1.88 4.57 7.88
N LEU A 108 2.90 3.91 8.43
CA LEU A 108 4.24 4.49 8.59
C LEU A 108 5.08 4.00 7.43
N VAL A 109 5.80 4.92 6.79
CA VAL A 109 6.58 4.60 5.61
C VAL A 109 8.05 4.49 5.95
N SER A 110 8.73 3.55 5.31
CA SER A 110 10.19 3.51 5.28
C SER A 110 10.65 3.22 3.86
N VAL A 111 11.75 3.81 3.46
CA VAL A 111 12.26 3.66 2.09
C VAL A 111 13.66 3.08 2.14
N ARG A 112 13.96 2.25 1.14
CA ARG A 112 15.30 1.73 0.94
C ARG A 112 15.60 1.71 -0.54
N THR A 113 16.84 2.09 -0.88
CA THR A 113 17.28 2.06 -2.27
C THR A 113 17.66 0.64 -2.63
N ASN A 114 17.15 0.17 -3.75
CA ASN A 114 17.47 -1.18 -4.22
C ASN A 114 18.82 -1.19 -4.89
N SER A 115 19.46 -2.36 -4.93
CA SER A 115 20.72 -2.51 -5.61
C SER A 115 20.52 -2.33 -7.11
N GLY A 116 21.54 -1.75 -7.76
CA GLY A 116 21.49 -1.51 -9.19
C GLY A 116 22.52 -2.31 -9.94
N GLU A 117 22.32 -2.40 -11.23
CA GLU A 117 23.25 -3.11 -12.13
C GLU A 117 23.57 -2.22 -13.32
N VAL A 118 24.62 -2.58 -14.05
CA VAL A 118 24.95 -1.87 -15.27
C VAL A 118 23.76 -2.01 -16.24
N ASN A 119 23.35 -0.89 -16.81
CA ASN A 119 22.21 -0.80 -17.73
C ASN A 119 20.86 -1.03 -17.05
N GLY A 120 20.82 -1.10 -15.73
CA GLY A 120 19.58 -1.20 -15.00
C GLY A 120 19.12 0.15 -14.50
N ALA A 121 17.82 0.29 -14.28
CA ALA A 121 17.28 1.49 -13.65
C ALA A 121 17.49 1.41 -12.15
N ILE A 122 17.73 2.55 -11.52
CA ILE A 122 17.80 2.60 -10.06
C ILE A 122 16.37 2.71 -9.53
N THR A 123 16.03 1.83 -8.61
CA THR A 123 14.71 1.82 -8.00
C THR A 123 14.84 1.89 -6.49
N PHE A 124 13.76 2.26 -5.83
CA PHE A 124 13.68 2.15 -4.38
C PHE A 124 12.36 1.50 -3.99
N THR A 125 12.36 0.90 -2.81
CA THR A 125 11.17 0.26 -2.27
C THR A 125 10.65 1.08 -1.09
N ALA A 126 9.38 1.43 -1.13
CA ALA A 126 8.69 2.07 -0.03
C ALA A 126 7.88 1.00 0.70
N SER A 127 8.19 0.79 1.97
CA SER A 127 7.50 -0.19 2.80
C SER A 127 6.54 0.56 3.73
N PHE A 128 5.27 0.19 3.70
CA PHE A 128 4.25 0.82 4.53
C PHE A 128 3.84 -0.14 5.63
N ALA A 129 4.18 0.21 6.87
CA ALA A 129 3.75 -0.55 8.05
C ALA A 129 2.33 -0.11 8.38
N MET A 130 1.39 -1.02 8.21
CA MET A 130 -0.04 -0.71 8.30
C MET A 130 -0.43 -0.27 9.71
N GLN A 131 -1.18 0.82 9.78
CA GLN A 131 -1.72 1.36 11.02
C GLN A 131 -3.24 1.36 11.03
N SER A 132 -3.87 0.90 9.96
CA SER A 132 -5.33 0.82 9.85
C SER A 132 -5.69 -0.30 8.89
N ASP A 133 -6.98 -0.58 8.78
CA ASP A 133 -7.48 -1.47 7.74
C ASP A 133 -7.40 -0.77 6.39
N VAL A 134 -7.40 -1.56 5.33
CA VAL A 134 -7.47 -1.02 3.97
C VAL A 134 -8.93 -0.82 3.62
N ASP A 135 -9.30 0.44 3.35
CA ASP A 135 -10.64 0.76 2.87
C ASP A 135 -10.67 0.65 1.36
N VAL A 136 -11.57 -0.16 0.85
CA VAL A 136 -11.71 -0.37 -0.58
C VAL A 136 -13.00 0.29 -1.05
N GLU A 137 -12.89 1.19 -2.00
CA GLU A 137 -14.05 1.82 -2.61
C GLU A 137 -14.06 1.49 -4.09
N THR A 138 -15.22 1.07 -4.58
CA THR A 138 -15.40 0.78 -5.99
C THR A 138 -16.24 1.88 -6.62
N PRO A 139 -16.09 2.13 -7.93
CA PRO A 139 -16.89 3.16 -8.56
C PRO A 139 -18.36 2.77 -8.56
N GLN A 140 -19.20 3.76 -8.41
CA GLN A 140 -20.65 3.57 -8.51
C GLN A 140 -21.08 3.72 -9.96
N GLU A 141 -22.01 2.90 -10.36
CA GLU A 141 -22.56 2.95 -11.71
C GLU A 141 -23.84 3.77 -11.78
#